data_598356aaba16db768fe5da631c846dfc
#
_entry.id   598356aaba16db768fe5da631c846dfc
#
_cell.length_a   1.000
_cell.length_b   1.000
_cell.length_c   1.000
_cell.angle_alpha   90.00
_cell.angle_beta   90.00
_cell.angle_gamma   90.00
#
_symmetry.space_group_name_H-M   'P 1'
#
loop_
_entity.id
_entity.type
_entity.pdbx_description
1 polymer ?
#
loop_
_entity_poly.entity_id
_entity_poly.type
_entity_poly.pdbx_seq_one_letter_code
_entity_poly.pdbx_strand_id
1 'polypeptide(L)'
;LLGNRTSNFIEGGEANLGFSVSKSLIESYLCKCGKPISLCKEHYLGDDSIQSELLNRDPRLTQTVCYPGKDLQRETLKPSIPGSNIATGVIPTGYQIIKYWVDDREEYLRYQNGILDAPIFRYAETLLIYAEAAAELNLCDQNVLDNTINLLRKRAGMPDMRIETLEKDPASDFPELPVLIDEIRRERRVEFALEAMRYDDLMRWKAGKLLEKTVRGMKFVQSQYPTVVVGKHIDIDENGYILPYKKILPNGRKFDESKHYYFPLPTEELVLNSNLKQNPNW
;
A
#
# COMPACT_ATOMS: atom_id res chain seq x y z
N LEU A 1 6.25 -2.15 17.13
CA LEU A 1 4.92 -1.61 17.50
C LEU A 1 3.82 -1.99 16.49
N LEU A 2 4.06 -1.87 15.18
CA LEU A 2 3.06 -2.22 14.15
C LEU A 2 2.82 -3.73 14.08
N GLY A 3 3.85 -4.55 14.18
CA GLY A 3 3.71 -6.01 14.09
C GLY A 3 2.87 -6.61 15.21
N ASN A 4 3.15 -6.22 16.43
CA ASN A 4 2.39 -6.70 17.59
C ASN A 4 0.94 -6.20 17.54
N ARG A 5 0.71 -4.96 17.12
CA ARG A 5 -0.66 -4.46 16.91
C ARG A 5 -1.38 -5.21 15.80
N THR A 6 -0.71 -5.54 14.70
CA THR A 6 -1.32 -6.28 13.61
C THR A 6 -1.73 -7.69 14.05
N SER A 7 -0.88 -8.38 14.82
CA SER A 7 -1.19 -9.70 15.38
C SER A 7 -2.39 -9.65 16.33
N ASN A 8 -2.43 -8.71 17.25
CA ASN A 8 -3.55 -8.54 18.19
C ASN A 8 -4.84 -8.07 17.53
N PHE A 9 -4.73 -7.39 16.39
CA PHE A 9 -5.89 -6.93 15.63
C PHE A 9 -6.76 -8.05 15.09
N ILE A 10 -6.18 -9.17 14.76
CA ILE A 10 -6.89 -10.25 14.08
C ILE A 10 -7.72 -11.08 15.06
N GLU A 11 -7.28 -11.24 16.31
CA GLU A 11 -7.99 -12.04 17.32
C GLU A 11 -8.60 -11.24 18.49
N GLY A 12 -8.00 -10.15 18.89
CA GLY A 12 -8.22 -9.54 20.21
C GLY A 12 -9.42 -8.63 20.36
N GLY A 13 -10.28 -8.48 19.39
CA GLY A 13 -11.50 -7.66 19.53
C GLY A 13 -11.30 -6.16 19.79
N GLU A 14 -10.07 -5.68 19.94
CA GLU A 14 -9.77 -4.26 20.13
C GLU A 14 -9.45 -3.53 18.80
N ALA A 15 -9.93 -4.08 17.73
CA ALA A 15 -9.64 -3.65 16.37
C ALA A 15 -10.37 -2.34 15.97
N ASN A 16 -10.45 -1.41 16.84
CA ASN A 16 -11.03 -0.09 16.57
C ASN A 16 -10.15 0.81 15.66
N LEU A 17 -9.01 0.32 15.18
CA LEU A 17 -8.09 1.13 14.40
C LEU A 17 -8.17 0.91 12.88
N GLY A 18 -9.02 0.01 12.39
CA GLY A 18 -9.43 -0.09 11.00
C GLY A 18 -8.30 -0.02 9.95
N PHE A 19 -7.13 -0.62 10.22
CA PHE A 19 -6.04 -0.58 9.26
C PHE A 19 -6.33 -1.51 8.08
N SER A 20 -6.33 -0.93 6.90
CA SER A 20 -6.46 -1.67 5.65
C SER A 20 -5.69 -0.95 4.56
N VAL A 21 -5.38 -1.66 3.48
CA VAL A 21 -4.72 -1.06 2.32
C VAL A 21 -5.72 -0.66 1.26
N SER A 22 -5.35 0.29 0.40
CA SER A 22 -6.19 0.71 -0.71
C SER A 22 -6.06 -0.22 -1.92
N LYS A 23 -7.08 -0.25 -2.76
CA LYS A 23 -7.07 -0.89 -4.10
C LYS A 23 -5.85 -0.44 -4.91
N SER A 24 -5.52 0.84 -4.88
CA SER A 24 -4.37 1.41 -5.58
C SER A 24 -3.02 0.81 -5.13
N LEU A 25 -2.87 0.38 -3.88
CA LEU A 25 -1.68 -0.37 -3.47
C LEU A 25 -1.71 -1.79 -4.06
N ILE A 26 -2.85 -2.47 -4.00
CA ILE A 26 -3.00 -3.83 -4.55
C ILE A 26 -2.67 -3.84 -6.05
N GLU A 27 -3.14 -2.84 -6.79
CA GLU A 27 -2.88 -2.68 -8.23
C GLU A 27 -1.41 -2.39 -8.56
N SER A 28 -0.65 -1.84 -7.61
CA SER A 28 0.78 -1.56 -7.82
C SER A 28 1.64 -2.82 -7.89
N TYR A 29 1.21 -3.92 -7.27
CA TYR A 29 1.93 -5.19 -7.36
C TYR A 29 1.82 -5.73 -8.78
N LEU A 30 2.94 -6.23 -9.31
CA LEU A 30 3.00 -6.82 -10.65
C LEU A 30 2.33 -8.21 -10.68
N CYS A 31 2.02 -8.69 -11.86
CA CYS A 31 1.77 -10.11 -12.07
C CYS A 31 3.06 -10.92 -11.91
N LYS A 32 2.95 -12.22 -11.68
CA LYS A 32 4.08 -13.15 -11.54
C LYS A 32 5.05 -13.12 -12.74
N CYS A 33 4.55 -12.72 -13.91
CA CYS A 33 5.39 -12.54 -15.11
C CYS A 33 6.19 -11.21 -15.12
N GLY A 34 6.08 -10.38 -14.09
CA GLY A 34 6.78 -9.09 -14.00
C GLY A 34 6.08 -7.93 -14.70
N LYS A 35 4.90 -8.11 -15.28
CA LYS A 35 4.13 -7.05 -15.95
C LYS A 35 3.07 -6.44 -15.04
N PRO A 36 2.73 -5.15 -15.21
CA PRO A 36 1.54 -4.53 -14.60
C PRO A 36 0.26 -5.29 -14.95
N ILE A 37 -0.75 -5.23 -14.08
CA ILE A 37 -2.03 -5.91 -14.32
C ILE A 37 -2.75 -5.46 -15.60
N SER A 38 -2.60 -4.19 -15.95
CA SER A 38 -3.14 -3.59 -17.17
C SER A 38 -2.57 -4.19 -18.46
N LEU A 39 -1.34 -4.72 -18.41
CA LEU A 39 -0.62 -5.34 -19.53
C LEU A 39 -0.61 -6.87 -19.45
N CYS A 40 -0.98 -7.45 -18.31
CA CYS A 40 -0.88 -8.87 -18.06
C CYS A 40 -2.22 -9.58 -18.34
N LYS A 41 -2.40 -10.08 -19.55
CA LYS A 41 -3.62 -10.81 -19.96
C LYS A 41 -3.63 -12.28 -19.55
N GLU A 42 -2.46 -12.87 -19.28
CA GLU A 42 -2.33 -14.31 -19.08
C GLU A 42 -2.45 -14.73 -17.60
N HIS A 43 -2.01 -13.88 -16.68
CA HIS A 43 -1.89 -14.22 -15.26
C HIS A 43 -2.90 -13.50 -14.37
N TYR A 44 -3.32 -12.29 -14.76
CA TYR A 44 -4.31 -11.55 -13.99
C TYR A 44 -5.71 -12.10 -14.22
N LEU A 45 -6.34 -12.59 -13.17
CA LEU A 45 -7.63 -13.26 -13.22
C LEU A 45 -8.82 -12.34 -12.92
N GLY A 46 -8.58 -11.02 -12.89
CA GLY A 46 -9.61 -10.05 -12.51
C GLY A 46 -9.76 -9.89 -11.00
N ASP A 47 -10.73 -9.07 -10.61
CA ASP A 47 -10.92 -8.64 -9.23
C ASP A 47 -12.35 -8.90 -8.70
N ASP A 48 -13.07 -9.82 -9.32
CA ASP A 48 -14.41 -10.22 -8.88
C ASP A 48 -14.38 -11.01 -7.55
N SER A 49 -13.20 -11.39 -7.08
CA SER A 49 -12.97 -11.91 -5.72
C SER A 49 -11.57 -11.57 -5.25
N ILE A 50 -11.36 -11.51 -3.92
CA ILE A 50 -10.02 -11.36 -3.35
C ILE A 50 -9.10 -12.48 -3.83
N GLN A 51 -9.61 -13.71 -3.93
CA GLN A 51 -8.82 -14.86 -4.36
C GLN A 51 -8.30 -14.69 -5.79
N SER A 52 -9.16 -14.33 -6.76
CA SER A 52 -8.74 -14.11 -8.15
C SER A 52 -7.79 -12.91 -8.28
N GLU A 53 -8.04 -11.86 -7.53
CA GLU A 53 -7.24 -10.64 -7.57
C GLU A 53 -5.79 -10.84 -7.06
N LEU A 54 -5.61 -11.68 -6.03
CA LEU A 54 -4.30 -11.90 -5.41
C LEU A 54 -3.52 -13.06 -6.04
N LEU A 55 -4.17 -13.90 -6.84
CA LEU A 55 -3.55 -15.07 -7.47
C LEU A 55 -2.63 -14.65 -8.62
N ASN A 56 -1.54 -15.41 -8.81
CA ASN A 56 -0.55 -15.17 -9.89
C ASN A 56 0.09 -13.78 -9.89
N ARG A 57 0.21 -13.18 -8.71
CA ARG A 57 0.80 -11.87 -8.51
C ARG A 57 2.17 -11.97 -7.83
N ASP A 58 2.83 -10.85 -7.68
CA ASP A 58 4.04 -10.68 -6.88
C ASP A 58 3.85 -11.31 -5.50
N PRO A 59 4.72 -12.24 -5.07
CA PRO A 59 4.58 -12.92 -3.78
C PRO A 59 4.52 -11.98 -2.57
N ARG A 60 5.10 -10.78 -2.66
CA ARG A 60 5.01 -9.77 -1.60
C ARG A 60 3.57 -9.31 -1.35
N LEU A 61 2.67 -9.42 -2.34
CA LEU A 61 1.27 -9.08 -2.17
C LEU A 61 0.60 -9.96 -1.12
N THR A 62 0.77 -11.28 -1.21
CA THR A 62 0.21 -12.23 -0.24
C THR A 62 0.98 -12.29 1.08
N GLN A 63 2.12 -11.61 1.18
CA GLN A 63 2.83 -11.34 2.44
C GLN A 63 2.34 -10.04 3.09
N THR A 64 1.70 -9.16 2.33
CA THR A 64 1.17 -7.87 2.80
C THR A 64 -0.30 -7.96 3.18
N VAL A 65 -1.09 -8.69 2.38
CA VAL A 65 -2.54 -8.80 2.52
C VAL A 65 -2.97 -10.24 2.68
N CYS A 66 -3.91 -10.46 3.58
CA CYS A 66 -4.51 -11.77 3.80
C CYS A 66 -5.34 -12.20 2.58
N TYR A 67 -5.24 -13.47 2.25
CA TYR A 67 -6.07 -14.10 1.22
C TYR A 67 -6.86 -15.29 1.80
N PRO A 68 -8.00 -15.66 1.20
CA PRO A 68 -8.80 -16.79 1.66
C PRO A 68 -8.00 -18.09 1.71
N GLY A 69 -8.15 -18.84 2.79
CA GLY A 69 -7.47 -20.12 2.98
C GLY A 69 -6.04 -20.04 3.50
N LYS A 70 -5.53 -18.85 3.83
CA LYS A 70 -4.25 -18.74 4.52
C LYS A 70 -4.41 -19.15 5.97
N ASP A 71 -3.65 -20.17 6.37
CA ASP A 71 -3.56 -20.58 7.76
C ASP A 71 -2.63 -19.64 8.52
N LEU A 72 -3.13 -19.07 9.60
CA LEU A 72 -2.37 -18.28 10.55
C LEU A 72 -2.61 -18.89 11.93
N GLN A 73 -1.57 -19.35 12.58
CA GLN A 73 -1.61 -19.88 13.97
C GLN A 73 -2.70 -20.94 14.25
N ARG A 74 -2.92 -21.88 13.35
CA ARG A 74 -3.93 -22.93 13.45
C ARG A 74 -5.36 -22.51 13.10
N GLU A 75 -5.59 -21.25 12.74
CA GLU A 75 -6.88 -20.79 12.24
C GLU A 75 -6.76 -20.37 10.79
N THR A 76 -7.67 -20.85 9.96
CA THR A 76 -7.79 -20.37 8.58
C THR A 76 -8.42 -18.99 8.62
N LEU A 77 -7.66 -17.95 8.28
CA LEU A 77 -8.24 -16.62 8.18
C LEU A 77 -9.32 -16.58 7.10
N LYS A 78 -10.47 -16.14 7.50
CA LYS A 78 -11.53 -15.76 6.58
C LYS A 78 -11.40 -14.26 6.36
N PRO A 79 -11.45 -13.79 5.09
CA PRO A 79 -11.50 -12.36 4.83
C PRO A 79 -12.63 -11.75 5.65
N SER A 80 -12.30 -10.72 6.40
CA SER A 80 -13.31 -10.05 7.21
C SER A 80 -14.35 -9.41 6.31
N ILE A 81 -15.59 -9.36 6.76
CA ILE A 81 -16.69 -8.74 6.01
C ILE A 81 -16.38 -7.24 5.91
N PRO A 82 -16.27 -6.67 4.69
CA PRO A 82 -15.99 -5.26 4.51
C PRO A 82 -17.01 -4.39 5.23
N GLY A 83 -16.53 -3.34 5.91
CA GLY A 83 -17.40 -2.35 6.57
C GLY A 83 -18.25 -2.86 7.72
N SER A 84 -18.08 -4.10 8.16
CA SER A 84 -18.82 -4.60 9.31
C SER A 84 -18.29 -3.94 10.60
N ASN A 85 -19.19 -3.38 11.39
CA ASN A 85 -18.95 -3.00 12.78
C ASN A 85 -18.91 -4.24 13.68
N ILE A 86 -18.25 -5.29 13.23
CA ILE A 86 -18.05 -6.44 14.11
C ILE A 86 -17.11 -5.95 15.20
N ALA A 87 -17.40 -6.29 16.43
CA ALA A 87 -16.62 -5.93 17.62
C ALA A 87 -15.13 -6.33 17.54
N THR A 88 -14.72 -6.93 16.45
CA THR A 88 -13.39 -7.48 16.17
C THR A 88 -12.61 -6.79 15.06
N GLY A 89 -13.06 -5.68 14.52
CA GLY A 89 -12.30 -4.90 13.55
C GLY A 89 -13.02 -4.61 12.25
N VAL A 90 -13.11 -3.33 11.98
CA VAL A 90 -13.55 -2.81 10.71
C VAL A 90 -12.39 -2.90 9.73
N ILE A 91 -12.59 -3.58 8.60
CA ILE A 91 -11.66 -3.55 7.47
C ILE A 91 -12.29 -2.70 6.37
N PRO A 92 -12.08 -1.39 6.41
CA PRO A 92 -12.86 -0.45 5.59
C PRO A 92 -12.77 -0.71 4.10
N THR A 93 -11.62 -1.21 3.63
CA THR A 93 -11.40 -1.47 2.20
C THR A 93 -11.64 -2.94 1.81
N GLY A 94 -11.82 -3.84 2.78
CA GLY A 94 -11.87 -5.29 2.57
C GLY A 94 -10.52 -5.99 2.47
N TYR A 95 -9.40 -5.24 2.39
CA TYR A 95 -8.04 -5.81 2.32
C TYR A 95 -7.40 -5.81 3.69
N GLN A 96 -7.41 -6.96 4.35
CA GLN A 96 -6.81 -7.15 5.67
C GLN A 96 -5.29 -7.22 5.58
N ILE A 97 -4.60 -6.44 6.42
CA ILE A 97 -3.14 -6.42 6.51
C ILE A 97 -2.66 -7.62 7.30
N ILE A 98 -1.62 -8.31 6.78
CA ILE A 98 -0.88 -9.35 7.49
C ILE A 98 0.63 -9.11 7.54
N LYS A 99 1.11 -8.06 6.89
CA LYS A 99 2.53 -7.68 7.03
C LYS A 99 2.81 -7.37 8.49
N TYR A 100 3.93 -7.87 9.00
CA TYR A 100 4.29 -7.88 10.43
C TYR A 100 3.48 -8.86 11.31
N TRP A 101 2.71 -9.76 10.72
CA TRP A 101 2.18 -10.87 11.44
C TRP A 101 3.31 -11.81 11.87
N VAL A 102 3.30 -12.22 13.14
CA VAL A 102 4.20 -13.23 13.67
C VAL A 102 3.41 -14.51 13.87
N ASP A 103 3.83 -15.58 13.18
CA ASP A 103 3.19 -16.89 13.30
C ASP A 103 3.73 -17.67 14.53
N ASP A 104 3.70 -16.99 15.67
CA ASP A 104 4.08 -17.52 16.97
C ASP A 104 3.02 -17.07 17.98
N ARG A 105 2.32 -18.07 18.56
CA ARG A 105 1.21 -17.80 19.48
C ARG A 105 1.67 -17.11 20.76
N GLU A 106 2.85 -17.42 21.26
CA GLU A 106 3.33 -16.81 22.49
C GLU A 106 3.70 -15.34 22.26
N GLU A 107 4.32 -15.04 21.13
CA GLU A 107 4.60 -13.67 20.75
C GLU A 107 3.31 -12.88 20.48
N TYR A 108 2.35 -13.49 19.84
CA TYR A 108 1.02 -12.95 19.61
C TYR A 108 0.30 -12.58 20.91
N LEU A 109 0.38 -13.44 21.94
CA LEU A 109 -0.26 -13.18 23.24
C LEU A 109 0.46 -12.11 24.09
N ARG A 110 1.65 -11.68 23.69
CA ARG A 110 2.41 -10.62 24.38
C ARG A 110 1.92 -9.22 24.02
N TYR A 111 0.67 -8.94 24.33
CA TYR A 111 0.11 -7.60 24.10
C TYR A 111 0.99 -6.51 24.72
N GLN A 112 1.45 -5.54 23.91
CA GLN A 112 2.36 -4.44 24.24
C GLN A 112 3.81 -4.84 24.63
N ASN A 113 4.13 -6.11 24.76
CA ASN A 113 5.45 -6.60 25.14
C ASN A 113 6.07 -7.52 24.08
N GLY A 114 5.64 -7.41 22.83
CA GLY A 114 6.18 -8.17 21.72
C GLY A 114 7.65 -7.88 21.45
N ILE A 115 8.37 -8.89 20.96
CA ILE A 115 9.80 -8.83 20.64
C ILE A 115 10.06 -8.53 19.15
N LEU A 116 9.00 -8.33 18.36
CA LEU A 116 9.14 -8.02 16.94
C LEU A 116 9.75 -6.62 16.77
N ASP A 117 10.94 -6.58 16.17
CA ASP A 117 11.64 -5.34 15.87
C ASP A 117 10.98 -4.60 14.70
N ALA A 118 10.87 -3.29 14.84
CA ALA A 118 10.49 -2.42 13.74
C ALA A 118 11.75 -2.03 12.94
N PRO A 119 11.86 -2.38 11.65
CA PRO A 119 13.00 -1.94 10.85
C PRO A 119 12.96 -0.43 10.69
N ILE A 120 14.02 0.26 11.14
CA ILE A 120 14.19 1.70 10.96
C ILE A 120 14.88 1.96 9.62
N PHE A 121 15.95 1.22 9.35
CA PHE A 121 16.69 1.22 8.10
C PHE A 121 16.91 -0.21 7.63
N ARG A 122 16.87 -0.42 6.31
CA ARG A 122 17.18 -1.72 5.73
C ARG A 122 17.84 -1.56 4.36
N TYR A 123 18.65 -2.53 4.00
CA TYR A 123 19.49 -2.48 2.79
C TYR A 123 18.70 -2.25 1.51
N ALA A 124 17.45 -2.71 1.45
CA ALA A 124 16.55 -2.44 0.32
C ALA A 124 16.38 -0.94 0.04
N GLU A 125 16.42 -0.10 1.08
CA GLU A 125 16.32 1.34 0.94
C GLU A 125 17.54 1.91 0.20
N THR A 126 18.74 1.51 0.60
CA THR A 126 19.99 1.92 -0.08
C THR A 126 19.98 1.51 -1.55
N LEU A 127 19.53 0.28 -1.85
CA LEU A 127 19.44 -0.22 -3.23
C LEU A 127 18.46 0.60 -4.08
N LEU A 128 17.29 0.91 -3.54
CA LEU A 128 16.27 1.69 -4.26
C LEU A 128 16.63 3.17 -4.38
N ILE A 129 17.27 3.76 -3.37
CA ILE A 129 17.81 5.13 -3.47
C ILE A 129 18.86 5.20 -4.58
N TYR A 130 19.76 4.24 -4.64
CA TYR A 130 20.81 4.23 -5.67
C TYR A 130 20.22 4.07 -7.07
N ALA A 131 19.30 3.11 -7.26
CA ALA A 131 18.63 2.90 -8.54
C ALA A 131 17.87 4.14 -9.01
N GLU A 132 17.11 4.78 -8.12
CA GLU A 132 16.34 5.99 -8.44
C GLU A 132 17.26 7.15 -8.79
N ALA A 133 18.30 7.41 -7.99
CA ALA A 133 19.26 8.49 -8.24
C ALA A 133 20.00 8.29 -9.57
N ALA A 134 20.41 7.07 -9.88
CA ALA A 134 21.04 6.74 -11.16
C ALA A 134 20.07 6.97 -12.34
N ALA A 135 18.80 6.60 -12.19
CA ALA A 135 17.80 6.80 -13.23
C ALA A 135 17.49 8.29 -13.47
N GLU A 136 17.35 9.08 -12.42
CA GLU A 136 17.14 10.54 -12.53
C GLU A 136 18.33 11.25 -13.20
N LEU A 137 19.54 10.71 -13.07
CA LEU A 137 20.75 11.22 -13.73
C LEU A 137 20.96 10.63 -15.14
N ASN A 138 20.07 9.76 -15.62
CA ASN A 138 20.22 8.99 -16.87
C ASN A 138 21.48 8.10 -16.89
N LEU A 139 21.90 7.60 -15.73
CA LEU A 139 23.06 6.71 -15.53
C LEU A 139 22.65 5.28 -15.16
N CYS A 140 21.35 4.98 -15.13
CA CYS A 140 20.84 3.66 -14.78
C CYS A 140 20.84 2.74 -16.01
N ASP A 141 21.86 1.92 -16.11
CA ASP A 141 21.95 0.83 -17.09
C ASP A 141 21.46 -0.52 -16.48
N GLN A 142 21.52 -1.60 -17.25
CA GLN A 142 21.11 -2.92 -16.79
C GLN A 142 21.97 -3.40 -15.62
N ASN A 143 23.26 -3.06 -15.59
CA ASN A 143 24.14 -3.45 -14.49
C ASN A 143 23.74 -2.78 -13.17
N VAL A 144 23.30 -1.53 -13.21
CA VAL A 144 22.72 -0.85 -12.02
C VAL A 144 21.47 -1.60 -11.54
N LEU A 145 20.55 -1.96 -12.44
CA LEU A 145 19.36 -2.72 -12.08
C LEU A 145 19.70 -4.10 -11.50
N ASP A 146 20.68 -4.80 -12.08
CA ASP A 146 21.07 -6.13 -11.63
C ASP A 146 21.71 -6.11 -10.23
N ASN A 147 22.39 -5.03 -9.88
CA ASN A 147 23.01 -4.83 -8.56
C ASN A 147 22.10 -4.11 -7.54
N THR A 148 20.87 -3.79 -7.91
CA THR A 148 19.92 -3.07 -7.04
C THR A 148 18.55 -3.75 -7.05
N ILE A 149 17.66 -3.36 -7.93
CA ILE A 149 16.26 -3.79 -8.00
C ILE A 149 16.16 -5.30 -8.22
N ASN A 150 17.01 -5.88 -9.07
CA ASN A 150 16.97 -7.31 -9.38
C ASN A 150 17.39 -8.17 -8.19
N LEU A 151 18.18 -7.66 -7.25
CA LEU A 151 18.42 -8.33 -5.98
C LEU A 151 17.14 -8.44 -5.14
N LEU A 152 16.32 -7.39 -5.12
CA LEU A 152 15.05 -7.38 -4.41
C LEU A 152 14.02 -8.30 -5.09
N ARG A 153 13.93 -8.23 -6.43
CA ARG A 153 13.06 -9.10 -7.22
C ARG A 153 13.43 -10.56 -7.08
N LYS A 154 14.71 -10.90 -7.13
CA LYS A 154 15.21 -12.27 -6.89
C LYS A 154 14.83 -12.79 -5.51
N ARG A 155 15.01 -12.00 -4.46
CA ARG A 155 14.57 -12.35 -3.11
C ARG A 155 13.05 -12.61 -3.05
N ALA A 156 12.27 -11.82 -3.78
CA ALA A 156 10.82 -11.93 -3.84
C ALA A 156 10.32 -13.05 -4.77
N GLY A 157 11.20 -13.72 -5.54
CA GLY A 157 10.81 -14.71 -6.54
C GLY A 157 10.15 -14.09 -7.79
N MET A 158 10.49 -12.84 -8.10
CA MET A 158 10.01 -12.11 -9.27
C MET A 158 11.05 -12.14 -10.40
N PRO A 159 10.60 -12.06 -11.67
CA PRO A 159 11.50 -11.89 -12.81
C PRO A 159 12.32 -10.59 -12.70
N ASP A 160 13.52 -10.62 -13.25
CA ASP A 160 14.36 -9.44 -13.34
C ASP A 160 13.68 -8.30 -14.10
N MET A 161 13.91 -7.08 -13.66
CA MET A 161 13.62 -5.87 -14.44
C MET A 161 14.65 -5.76 -15.56
N ARG A 162 14.20 -5.75 -16.82
CA ARG A 162 15.02 -5.62 -18.01
C ARG A 162 14.65 -4.36 -18.77
N ILE A 163 15.59 -3.43 -18.95
CA ILE A 163 15.33 -2.12 -19.56
C ILE A 163 14.72 -2.28 -20.96
N GLU A 164 15.25 -3.23 -21.75
CA GLU A 164 14.82 -3.48 -23.13
C GLU A 164 13.38 -3.98 -23.27
N THR A 165 12.80 -4.53 -22.21
CA THR A 165 11.44 -5.11 -22.23
C THR A 165 10.44 -4.35 -21.37
N LEU A 166 10.84 -3.20 -20.81
CA LEU A 166 9.93 -2.37 -20.06
C LEU A 166 8.86 -1.76 -20.96
N GLU A 167 7.62 -1.94 -20.57
CA GLU A 167 6.45 -1.37 -21.21
C GLU A 167 5.77 -0.37 -20.27
N LYS A 168 5.38 0.79 -20.81
CA LYS A 168 4.67 1.81 -20.01
C LYS A 168 3.30 1.29 -19.59
N ASP A 169 3.04 1.30 -18.31
CA ASP A 169 1.72 0.98 -17.75
C ASP A 169 0.72 2.08 -18.13
N PRO A 170 -0.34 1.78 -18.90
CA PRO A 170 -1.35 2.77 -19.25
C PRO A 170 -2.16 3.25 -18.04
N ALA A 171 -2.12 2.51 -16.92
CA ALA A 171 -2.79 2.88 -15.67
C ALA A 171 -1.83 3.52 -14.64
N SER A 172 -0.62 3.91 -15.06
CA SER A 172 0.36 4.53 -14.18
C SER A 172 -0.15 5.83 -13.54
N ASP A 173 0.23 6.03 -12.27
CA ASP A 173 0.07 7.31 -11.56
C ASP A 173 1.01 8.41 -12.12
N PHE A 174 1.98 8.06 -12.97
CA PHE A 174 3.01 8.94 -13.51
C PHE A 174 3.15 8.80 -15.04
N PRO A 175 2.09 9.13 -15.80
CA PRO A 175 2.08 8.92 -17.25
C PRO A 175 3.18 9.68 -17.98
N GLU A 176 3.60 10.84 -17.45
CA GLU A 176 4.60 11.72 -18.05
C GLU A 176 6.05 11.27 -17.85
N LEU A 177 6.30 10.35 -16.92
CA LEU A 177 7.67 9.93 -16.61
C LEU A 177 8.19 8.90 -17.62
N PRO A 178 9.52 8.84 -17.84
CA PRO A 178 10.16 7.70 -18.48
C PRO A 178 9.77 6.39 -17.81
N VAL A 179 9.58 5.34 -18.60
CA VAL A 179 9.11 4.04 -18.10
C VAL A 179 10.01 3.47 -16.98
N LEU A 180 11.31 3.66 -17.10
CA LEU A 180 12.26 3.18 -16.11
C LEU A 180 12.06 3.84 -14.74
N ILE A 181 11.90 5.16 -14.71
CA ILE A 181 11.66 5.89 -13.44
C ILE A 181 10.32 5.48 -12.84
N ASP A 182 9.29 5.33 -13.65
CA ASP A 182 7.97 4.90 -13.22
C ASP A 182 8.00 3.52 -12.58
N GLU A 183 8.70 2.55 -13.19
CA GLU A 183 8.84 1.21 -12.66
C GLU A 183 9.72 1.16 -11.39
N ILE A 184 10.75 2.00 -11.28
CA ILE A 184 11.54 2.15 -10.05
C ILE A 184 10.66 2.69 -8.91
N ARG A 185 9.81 3.69 -9.19
CA ARG A 185 8.85 4.22 -8.21
C ARG A 185 7.81 3.18 -7.80
N ARG A 186 7.37 2.32 -8.73
CA ARG A 186 6.50 1.17 -8.45
C ARG A 186 7.19 0.17 -7.55
N GLU A 187 8.40 -0.24 -7.88
CA GLU A 187 9.19 -1.19 -7.09
C GLU A 187 9.37 -0.67 -5.65
N ARG A 188 9.69 0.61 -5.50
CA ARG A 188 9.80 1.26 -4.20
C ARG A 188 8.48 1.24 -3.42
N ARG A 189 7.36 1.53 -4.08
CA ARG A 189 6.03 1.47 -3.45
C ARG A 189 5.67 0.08 -2.93
N VAL A 190 5.99 -0.94 -3.72
CA VAL A 190 5.70 -2.35 -3.38
C VAL A 190 6.63 -2.83 -2.27
N GLU A 191 7.92 -2.57 -2.38
CA GLU A 191 8.92 -2.99 -1.42
C GLU A 191 8.67 -2.38 -0.02
N PHE A 192 8.33 -1.10 0.04
CA PHE A 192 8.08 -0.38 1.29
C PHE A 192 6.60 -0.26 1.68
N ALA A 193 5.75 -1.12 1.14
CA ALA A 193 4.36 -1.15 1.56
C ALA A 193 4.26 -1.25 3.09
N LEU A 194 3.51 -0.33 3.74
CA LEU A 194 3.31 -0.24 5.19
C LEU A 194 4.57 0.10 6.03
N GLU A 195 5.62 0.64 5.40
CA GLU A 195 6.85 1.09 6.09
C GLU A 195 6.94 2.63 6.17
N ALA A 196 5.83 3.32 6.04
CA ALA A 196 5.68 4.77 6.17
C ALA A 196 6.40 5.64 5.10
N MET A 197 7.03 5.05 4.08
CA MET A 197 7.82 5.77 3.07
C MET A 197 6.97 6.52 2.02
N ARG A 198 5.72 6.09 1.78
CA ARG A 198 4.93 6.57 0.65
C ARG A 198 4.61 8.06 0.69
N TYR A 199 4.33 8.61 1.88
CA TYR A 199 4.01 10.02 2.00
C TYR A 199 5.20 10.89 1.62
N ASP A 200 6.37 10.59 2.16
CA ASP A 200 7.61 11.33 1.88
C ASP A 200 8.01 11.23 0.40
N ASP A 201 7.83 10.04 -0.20
CA ASP A 201 8.03 9.84 -1.63
C ASP A 201 7.12 10.76 -2.47
N LEU A 202 5.83 10.84 -2.15
CA LEU A 202 4.90 11.74 -2.86
C LEU A 202 5.28 13.21 -2.69
N MET A 203 5.76 13.61 -1.52
CA MET A 203 6.19 14.99 -1.27
C MET A 203 7.46 15.34 -2.07
N ARG A 204 8.50 14.50 -1.99
CA ARG A 204 9.77 14.75 -2.71
C ARG A 204 9.64 14.66 -4.24
N TRP A 205 8.70 13.84 -4.74
CA TRP A 205 8.39 13.75 -6.17
C TRP A 205 7.45 14.85 -6.68
N LYS A 206 7.02 15.78 -5.83
CA LYS A 206 6.00 16.78 -6.18
C LYS A 206 4.70 16.15 -6.68
N ALA A 207 4.34 15.00 -6.14
CA ALA A 207 3.18 14.21 -6.53
C ALA A 207 2.01 14.28 -5.51
N GLY A 208 1.95 15.34 -4.72
CA GLY A 208 0.94 15.52 -3.66
C GLY A 208 -0.50 15.45 -4.16
N LYS A 209 -0.76 15.84 -5.41
CA LYS A 209 -2.07 15.71 -6.06
C LYS A 209 -2.61 14.27 -6.10
N LEU A 210 -1.76 13.26 -6.06
CA LEU A 210 -2.19 11.86 -5.97
C LEU A 210 -2.95 11.56 -4.67
N LEU A 211 -2.76 12.37 -3.62
CA LEU A 211 -3.53 12.26 -2.38
C LEU A 211 -5.01 12.63 -2.55
N GLU A 212 -5.37 13.37 -3.59
CA GLU A 212 -6.76 13.70 -3.90
C GLU A 212 -7.55 12.53 -4.52
N LYS A 213 -6.84 11.52 -5.07
CA LYS A 213 -7.49 10.34 -5.65
C LYS A 213 -8.40 9.67 -4.63
N THR A 214 -9.58 9.28 -5.08
CA THR A 214 -10.55 8.56 -4.26
C THR A 214 -9.97 7.24 -3.78
N VAL A 215 -10.00 7.01 -2.47
CA VAL A 215 -9.59 5.73 -1.90
C VAL A 215 -10.67 4.70 -2.20
N ARG A 216 -10.29 3.66 -2.93
CA ARG A 216 -11.12 2.50 -3.20
C ARG A 216 -10.64 1.29 -2.40
N GLY A 217 -11.61 0.47 -2.01
CA GLY A 217 -11.38 -0.87 -1.50
C GLY A 217 -11.54 -1.94 -2.58
N MET A 218 -11.73 -3.18 -2.16
CA MET A 218 -11.99 -4.30 -3.05
C MET A 218 -13.30 -4.12 -3.82
N LYS A 219 -13.44 -4.86 -4.92
CA LYS A 219 -14.70 -4.97 -5.62
C LYS A 219 -15.69 -5.78 -4.77
N PHE A 220 -16.86 -5.23 -4.52
CA PHE A 220 -17.89 -5.87 -3.73
C PHE A 220 -18.83 -6.69 -4.61
N VAL A 221 -18.92 -7.96 -4.34
CA VAL A 221 -19.84 -8.88 -5.02
C VAL A 221 -20.84 -9.41 -4.01
N GLN A 222 -22.10 -9.02 -4.12
CA GLN A 222 -23.15 -9.29 -3.12
C GLN A 222 -23.29 -10.78 -2.77
N SER A 223 -23.12 -11.68 -3.74
CA SER A 223 -23.23 -13.14 -3.50
C SER A 223 -22.16 -13.70 -2.56
N GLN A 224 -21.00 -13.05 -2.47
CA GLN A 224 -19.91 -13.44 -1.57
C GLN A 224 -20.13 -12.93 -0.15
N TYR A 225 -20.93 -11.89 0.02
CA TYR A 225 -21.19 -11.22 1.30
C TYR A 225 -22.71 -10.98 1.50
N PRO A 226 -23.52 -12.04 1.65
CA PRO A 226 -24.98 -11.92 1.63
C PRO A 226 -25.56 -11.11 2.79
N THR A 227 -24.81 -10.95 3.90
CA THR A 227 -25.24 -10.20 5.08
C THR A 227 -24.85 -8.70 5.00
N VAL A 228 -24.04 -8.31 4.03
CA VAL A 228 -23.60 -6.93 3.87
C VAL A 228 -24.62 -6.17 3.03
N VAL A 229 -25.06 -5.02 3.53
CA VAL A 229 -26.05 -4.15 2.86
C VAL A 229 -25.36 -2.88 2.39
N VAL A 230 -25.35 -2.67 1.07
CA VAL A 230 -24.84 -1.44 0.45
C VAL A 230 -25.67 -0.25 0.89
N GLY A 231 -25.01 0.88 1.17
CA GLY A 231 -25.62 2.10 1.71
C GLY A 231 -25.77 2.10 3.23
N LYS A 232 -25.84 0.93 3.87
CA LYS A 232 -25.89 0.78 5.34
C LYS A 232 -24.54 0.39 5.93
N HIS A 233 -23.95 -0.70 5.45
CA HIS A 233 -22.69 -1.26 5.99
C HIS A 233 -21.48 -0.75 5.21
N ILE A 234 -21.60 -0.62 3.90
CA ILE A 234 -20.59 -0.11 2.98
C ILE A 234 -21.21 0.84 1.97
N ASP A 235 -20.40 1.72 1.39
CA ASP A 235 -20.72 2.46 0.19
C ASP A 235 -19.84 1.94 -0.96
N ILE A 236 -20.37 1.95 -2.18
CA ILE A 236 -19.64 1.54 -3.40
C ILE A 236 -19.73 2.63 -4.47
N ASP A 237 -18.80 2.58 -5.44
CA ASP A 237 -18.90 3.37 -6.66
C ASP A 237 -19.72 2.65 -7.74
N GLU A 238 -19.82 3.27 -8.91
CA GLU A 238 -20.56 2.74 -10.08
C GLU A 238 -19.96 1.44 -10.65
N ASN A 239 -18.69 1.16 -10.34
CA ASN A 239 -18.00 -0.06 -10.77
C ASN A 239 -18.00 -1.15 -9.68
N GLY A 240 -18.65 -0.90 -8.54
CA GLY A 240 -18.78 -1.83 -7.44
C GLY A 240 -17.61 -1.81 -6.44
N TYR A 241 -16.67 -0.87 -6.54
CA TYR A 241 -15.57 -0.77 -5.56
C TYR A 241 -16.02 -0.08 -4.29
N ILE A 242 -15.60 -0.61 -3.15
CA ILE A 242 -15.90 -0.05 -1.83
C ILE A 242 -15.30 1.36 -1.70
N LEU A 243 -16.11 2.29 -1.19
CA LEU A 243 -15.74 3.67 -0.90
C LEU A 243 -15.71 3.92 0.62
N PRO A 244 -14.62 3.61 1.31
CA PRO A 244 -14.59 3.61 2.79
C PRO A 244 -14.80 5.00 3.39
N TYR A 245 -14.52 6.06 2.65
CA TYR A 245 -14.57 7.44 3.15
C TYR A 245 -15.71 8.28 2.55
N LYS A 246 -16.62 7.69 1.79
CA LYS A 246 -17.69 8.43 1.09
C LYS A 246 -18.51 9.34 2.01
N LYS A 247 -18.87 8.84 3.21
CA LYS A 247 -19.67 9.60 4.18
C LYS A 247 -18.84 10.60 4.99
N ILE A 248 -17.57 10.28 5.25
CA ILE A 248 -16.67 11.11 6.08
C ILE A 248 -16.05 12.23 5.26
N LEU A 249 -15.74 11.96 4.00
CA LEU A 249 -15.09 12.89 3.07
C LEU A 249 -15.91 13.00 1.77
N PRO A 250 -17.14 13.52 1.82
CA PRO A 250 -18.04 13.56 0.65
C PRO A 250 -17.47 14.39 -0.52
N ASN A 251 -16.63 15.38 -0.22
CA ASN A 251 -15.97 16.24 -1.21
C ASN A 251 -14.53 15.78 -1.56
N GLY A 252 -14.13 14.58 -1.10
CA GLY A 252 -12.77 14.08 -1.26
C GLY A 252 -11.74 14.88 -0.46
N ARG A 253 -10.48 14.51 -0.67
CA ARG A 253 -9.33 15.22 -0.10
C ARG A 253 -8.89 16.34 -1.03
N LYS A 254 -8.27 17.38 -0.47
CA LYS A 254 -7.72 18.50 -1.23
C LYS A 254 -6.23 18.66 -0.91
N PHE A 255 -5.45 18.89 -1.94
CA PHE A 255 -4.02 19.14 -1.84
C PHE A 255 -3.67 20.43 -2.59
N ASP A 256 -3.32 21.46 -1.85
CA ASP A 256 -2.85 22.73 -2.41
C ASP A 256 -1.33 22.68 -2.54
N GLU A 257 -0.83 22.63 -3.76
CA GLU A 257 0.61 22.50 -4.05
C GLU A 257 1.41 23.73 -3.63
N SER A 258 0.76 24.87 -3.53
CA SER A 258 1.42 26.11 -3.07
C SER A 258 1.68 26.12 -1.56
N LYS A 259 1.06 25.18 -0.82
CA LYS A 259 1.02 25.15 0.63
C LYS A 259 1.44 23.81 1.22
N HIS A 260 0.85 22.71 0.79
CA HIS A 260 0.87 21.43 1.51
C HIS A 260 2.14 20.61 1.32
N TYR A 261 3.12 21.07 0.53
CA TYR A 261 4.46 20.47 0.52
C TYR A 261 5.28 20.82 1.77
N TYR A 262 4.82 21.79 2.55
CA TYR A 262 5.41 22.17 3.83
C TYR A 262 4.35 22.05 4.93
N PHE A 263 4.80 21.72 6.14
CA PHE A 263 3.95 21.80 7.32
C PHE A 263 3.95 23.23 7.88
N PRO A 264 2.85 23.70 8.52
CA PRO A 264 2.86 24.97 9.21
C PRO A 264 3.80 24.91 10.40
N LEU A 265 4.51 26.02 10.66
CA LEU A 265 5.18 26.19 11.93
C LEU A 265 4.12 26.40 13.03
N PRO A 266 4.27 25.78 14.21
CA PRO A 266 3.35 25.99 15.31
C PRO A 266 3.24 27.48 15.69
N THR A 267 2.04 27.96 15.92
CA THR A 267 1.79 29.37 16.23
C THR A 267 2.56 29.81 17.47
N GLU A 268 2.68 28.94 18.46
CA GLU A 268 3.44 29.24 19.69
C GLU A 268 4.92 29.53 19.39
N GLU A 269 5.54 28.79 18.49
CA GLU A 269 6.94 29.00 18.11
C GLU A 269 7.14 30.34 17.38
N LEU A 270 6.17 30.74 16.57
CA LEU A 270 6.20 32.03 15.87
C LEU A 270 6.05 33.21 16.85
N VAL A 271 5.31 33.02 17.94
CA VAL A 271 5.15 34.04 18.99
C VAL A 271 6.41 34.15 19.85
N LEU A 272 7.03 33.01 20.18
CA LEU A 272 8.24 32.96 21.00
C LEU A 272 9.49 33.49 20.30
N ASN A 273 9.55 33.34 18.98
CA ASN A 273 10.71 33.74 18.19
C ASN A 273 10.29 34.61 16.99
N SER A 274 10.39 35.90 17.13
CA SER A 274 10.03 36.90 16.10
C SER A 274 10.86 36.83 14.81
N ASN A 275 11.97 36.08 14.80
CA ASN A 275 12.75 35.84 13.60
C ASN A 275 12.19 34.71 12.72
N LEU A 276 11.27 33.88 13.24
CA LEU A 276 10.59 32.87 12.46
C LEU A 276 9.50 33.49 11.60
N LYS A 277 9.41 33.00 10.39
CA LYS A 277 8.32 33.33 9.47
C LYS A 277 7.58 32.05 9.09
N GLN A 278 6.26 32.15 9.02
CA GLN A 278 5.43 31.04 8.60
C GLN A 278 5.81 30.56 7.19
N ASN A 279 5.65 29.26 6.94
CA ASN A 279 5.80 28.69 5.62
C ASN A 279 4.77 29.32 4.63
N PRO A 280 5.11 29.38 3.33
CA PRO A 280 4.22 30.01 2.35
C PRO A 280 2.78 29.52 2.41
N ASN A 281 1.84 30.47 2.36
CA ASN A 281 0.39 30.25 2.29
C ASN A 281 -0.24 29.54 3.50
N TRP A 282 0.47 29.48 4.62
CA TRP A 282 -0.07 29.02 5.91
C TRP A 282 -0.51 30.16 6.81
#